data_b324a3b4231746f05bceedb8dd15bb39
#
_entry.id   b324a3b4231746f05bceedb8dd15bb39
#
_cell.length_a   1.000
_cell.length_b   1.000
_cell.length_c   1.000
_cell.angle_alpha   90.00
_cell.angle_beta   90.00
_cell.angle_gamma   90.00
#
_symmetry.space_group_name_H-M   'P 1'
#
loop_
_entity.id
_entity.type
_entity.pdbx_description
1 polymer ?
#
loop_
_entity_poly.entity_id
_entity_poly.type
_entity_poly.pdbx_seq_one_letter_code
_entity_poly.pdbx_strand_id
1 'polypeptide(L)'
;THASGPSSLSLRDVHGDNLMWLPDRNGVAGIGWLDFQDAVVLPNGYDLASLIDDPRRVVPRHLANDLIRAHSDARRNAVLSLARNLRILGIFHRLAAIHSKPVYRDFLPRTRELIVERLADLPGLRAPVTKLLDRTAGWQM
;
A
#
# COMPACT_ATOMS: atom_id res chain seq x y z
N THR A 1 -13.83 14.00 6.53
CA THR A 1 -13.15 12.99 5.70
C THR A 1 -11.68 12.96 6.08
N HIS A 2 -11.19 11.82 6.59
CA HIS A 2 -9.85 11.68 7.18
C HIS A 2 -8.69 11.67 6.17
N ALA A 3 -8.98 11.63 4.87
CA ALA A 3 -7.98 11.81 3.81
C ALA A 3 -7.85 13.27 3.35
N SER A 4 -8.71 14.16 3.83
CA SER A 4 -8.61 15.59 3.57
C SER A 4 -7.47 16.18 4.42
N GLY A 5 -6.56 16.89 3.80
CA GLY A 5 -5.39 17.48 4.44
C GLY A 5 -4.37 17.88 3.38
N PRO A 6 -3.19 18.34 3.80
CA PRO A 6 -2.16 18.75 2.85
C PRO A 6 -1.82 17.59 1.90
N SER A 7 -1.57 17.94 0.65
CA SER A 7 -1.17 17.02 -0.42
C SER A 7 0.21 17.40 -0.93
N SER A 8 0.93 16.43 -1.45
CA SER A 8 2.25 16.61 -2.06
C SER A 8 2.40 15.72 -3.29
N LEU A 9 3.46 15.94 -4.04
CA LEU A 9 3.85 15.03 -5.08
C LEU A 9 4.13 13.65 -4.44
N SER A 10 3.45 12.63 -4.95
CA SER A 10 3.60 11.23 -4.56
C SER A 10 4.08 10.44 -5.76
N LEU A 11 5.01 9.54 -5.56
CA LEU A 11 5.48 8.61 -6.58
C LEU A 11 4.45 7.50 -6.85
N ARG A 12 3.43 7.39 -5.97
CA ARG A 12 2.27 6.51 -6.11
C ARG A 12 2.56 5.01 -5.94
N ASP A 13 3.62 4.50 -6.55
CA ASP A 13 3.99 3.07 -6.50
C ASP A 13 5.33 2.87 -5.79
N VAL A 14 5.44 3.43 -4.58
CA VAL A 14 6.61 3.25 -3.71
C VAL A 14 6.54 1.87 -3.06
N HIS A 15 7.41 0.99 -3.50
CA HIS A 15 7.60 -0.35 -2.93
C HIS A 15 9.05 -0.82 -3.15
N GLY A 16 9.44 -1.89 -2.46
CA GLY A 16 10.84 -2.32 -2.42
C GLY A 16 11.47 -2.61 -3.78
N ASP A 17 10.67 -3.04 -4.77
CA ASP A 17 11.20 -3.35 -6.12
C ASP A 17 11.43 -2.08 -6.97
N ASN A 18 10.85 -0.93 -6.55
CA ASN A 18 11.09 0.38 -7.16
C ASN A 18 12.13 1.21 -6.40
N LEU A 19 12.84 0.60 -5.45
CA LEU A 19 13.93 1.21 -4.71
C LEU A 19 15.25 0.52 -5.07
N MET A 20 16.27 1.32 -5.37
CA MET A 20 17.61 0.85 -5.66
C MET A 20 18.56 1.33 -4.57
N TRP A 21 19.29 0.39 -3.97
CA TRP A 21 20.38 0.74 -3.06
C TRP A 21 21.63 1.13 -3.84
N LEU A 22 22.19 2.31 -3.55
CA LEU A 22 23.38 2.88 -4.17
C LEU A 22 24.47 3.00 -3.09
N PRO A 23 25.29 1.96 -2.89
CA PRO A 23 26.20 1.84 -1.74
C PRO A 23 27.28 2.93 -1.70
N ASP A 24 27.66 3.49 -2.86
CA ASP A 24 28.70 4.53 -2.97
C ASP A 24 28.18 5.94 -2.64
N ARG A 25 26.91 6.07 -2.23
CA ARG A 25 26.28 7.34 -1.90
C ARG A 25 25.84 7.37 -0.44
N ASN A 26 25.96 8.54 0.21
CA ASN A 26 25.60 8.70 1.61
C ASN A 26 24.17 9.25 1.80
N GLY A 27 23.55 8.86 2.93
CA GLY A 27 22.24 9.35 3.34
C GLY A 27 21.16 9.06 2.32
N VAL A 28 20.25 10.00 2.12
CA VAL A 28 19.10 9.83 1.18
C VAL A 28 19.53 9.67 -0.28
N ALA A 29 20.71 10.17 -0.65
CA ALA A 29 21.26 9.97 -2.00
C ALA A 29 21.64 8.50 -2.28
N GLY A 30 21.77 7.67 -1.23
CA GLY A 30 21.98 6.22 -1.33
C GLY A 30 20.76 5.44 -1.78
N ILE A 31 19.59 6.09 -1.95
CA ILE A 31 18.38 5.48 -2.45
C ILE A 31 18.04 6.04 -3.82
N GLY A 32 18.08 5.19 -4.84
CA GLY A 32 17.55 5.49 -6.17
C GLY A 32 16.07 5.13 -6.26
N TRP A 33 15.30 5.95 -6.99
CA TRP A 33 13.89 5.75 -7.23
C TRP A 33 13.67 5.34 -8.69
N LEU A 34 12.92 4.27 -8.89
CA LEU A 34 12.47 3.79 -10.19
C LEU A 34 10.97 4.06 -10.34
N ASP A 35 10.50 4.04 -11.58
CA ASP A 35 9.06 4.08 -11.92
C ASP A 35 8.35 5.35 -11.40
N PHE A 36 9.02 6.50 -11.51
CA PHE A 36 8.54 7.80 -11.00
C PHE A 36 7.69 8.60 -12.00
N GLN A 37 7.54 8.13 -13.24
CA GLN A 37 6.81 8.83 -14.30
C GLN A 37 5.29 8.91 -14.03
N ASP A 38 4.76 8.03 -13.17
CA ASP A 38 3.35 8.03 -12.77
C ASP A 38 3.07 8.88 -11.52
N ALA A 39 4.02 9.76 -11.15
CA ALA A 39 3.88 10.64 -10.00
C ALA A 39 2.68 11.58 -10.15
N VAL A 40 1.91 11.70 -9.08
CA VAL A 40 0.68 12.52 -9.01
C VAL A 40 0.58 13.22 -7.66
N VAL A 41 -0.28 14.22 -7.55
CA VAL A 41 -0.58 14.87 -6.27
C VAL A 41 -1.56 14.00 -5.48
N LEU A 42 -1.11 13.50 -4.33
CA LEU A 42 -1.89 12.68 -3.41
C LEU A 42 -1.81 13.23 -1.98
N PRO A 43 -2.71 12.80 -1.08
CA PRO A 43 -2.62 13.16 0.34
C PRO A 43 -1.27 12.76 0.93
N ASN A 44 -0.67 13.65 1.75
CA ASN A 44 0.60 13.37 2.42
C ASN A 44 0.56 12.04 3.18
N GLY A 45 1.64 11.26 3.08
CA GLY A 45 1.75 9.94 3.71
C GLY A 45 1.33 8.78 2.81
N TYR A 46 0.85 9.04 1.58
CA TYR A 46 0.47 7.96 0.66
C TYR A 46 1.65 7.05 0.32
N ASP A 47 2.81 7.60 0.01
CA ASP A 47 4.00 6.80 -0.33
C ASP A 47 4.52 6.02 0.88
N LEU A 48 4.42 6.60 2.08
CA LEU A 48 4.74 5.89 3.32
C LEU A 48 3.81 4.69 3.53
N ALA A 49 2.49 4.88 3.39
CA ALA A 49 1.52 3.81 3.49
C ALA A 49 1.76 2.73 2.41
N SER A 50 2.17 3.16 1.20
CA SER A 50 2.52 2.28 0.09
C SER A 50 3.72 1.39 0.41
N LEU A 51 4.74 1.96 1.03
CA LEU A 51 5.97 1.24 1.40
C LEU A 51 5.75 0.27 2.57
N ILE A 52 5.04 0.73 3.61
CA ILE A 52 4.84 -0.06 4.84
C ILE A 52 3.92 -1.25 4.61
N ASP A 53 2.84 -1.07 3.86
CA ASP A 53 1.82 -2.09 3.63
C ASP A 53 1.88 -2.66 2.20
N ASP A 54 3.09 -2.87 1.69
CA ASP A 54 3.29 -3.57 0.42
C ASP A 54 3.09 -5.08 0.60
N PRO A 55 2.17 -5.71 -0.16
CA PRO A 55 1.91 -7.15 -0.04
C PRO A 55 3.06 -8.04 -0.54
N ARG A 56 4.02 -7.50 -1.26
CA ARG A 56 5.19 -8.23 -1.79
C ARG A 56 6.29 -8.40 -0.75
N ARG A 57 6.30 -7.58 0.31
CA ARG A 57 7.35 -7.56 1.34
C ARG A 57 6.77 -7.36 2.73
N VAL A 58 7.44 -7.92 3.70
CA VAL A 58 7.08 -7.74 5.11
C VAL A 58 7.97 -6.67 5.73
N VAL A 59 7.38 -5.55 6.13
CA VAL A 59 8.06 -4.54 6.93
C VAL A 59 7.87 -4.89 8.41
N PRO A 60 8.94 -4.98 9.21
CA PRO A 60 8.82 -5.25 10.64
C PRO A 60 7.92 -4.24 11.34
N ARG A 61 7.00 -4.72 12.18
CA ARG A 61 5.98 -3.89 12.83
C ARG A 61 6.55 -2.73 13.64
N HIS A 62 7.66 -2.94 14.36
CA HIS A 62 8.30 -1.88 15.13
C HIS A 62 8.76 -0.75 14.20
N LEU A 63 9.43 -1.07 13.08
CA LEU A 63 9.88 -0.09 12.10
C LEU A 63 8.69 0.65 11.45
N ALA A 64 7.65 -0.08 11.05
CA ALA A 64 6.43 0.52 10.50
C ALA A 64 5.81 1.54 11.47
N ASN A 65 5.69 1.17 12.75
CA ASN A 65 5.14 2.04 13.79
C ASN A 65 6.01 3.28 14.04
N ASP A 66 7.33 3.13 14.02
CA ASP A 66 8.27 4.24 14.17
C ASP A 66 8.15 5.23 13.01
N LEU A 67 8.08 4.73 11.78
CA LEU A 67 7.90 5.56 10.59
C LEU A 67 6.55 6.28 10.59
N ILE A 68 5.47 5.60 10.98
CA ILE A 68 4.14 6.22 11.10
C ILE A 68 4.18 7.35 12.13
N ARG A 69 4.73 7.10 13.33
CA ARG A 69 4.82 8.13 14.38
C ARG A 69 5.66 9.34 13.97
N ALA A 70 6.70 9.14 13.19
CA ALA A 70 7.58 10.21 12.74
C ALA A 70 6.99 11.06 11.61
N HIS A 71 6.13 10.49 10.75
CA HIS A 71 5.76 11.12 9.47
C HIS A 71 4.24 11.18 9.19
N SER A 72 3.41 10.58 10.04
CA SER A 72 1.96 10.52 9.85
C SER A 72 1.26 10.37 11.20
N ASP A 73 -0.06 10.26 11.19
CA ASP A 73 -0.84 9.70 12.30
C ASP A 73 -1.39 8.32 11.91
N ALA A 74 -1.64 7.48 12.92
CA ALA A 74 -2.04 6.09 12.73
C ALA A 74 -3.34 5.98 11.91
N ARG A 75 -4.34 6.84 12.19
CA ARG A 75 -5.63 6.81 11.51
C ARG A 75 -5.51 7.23 10.05
N ARG A 76 -4.75 8.30 9.76
CA ARG A 76 -4.47 8.74 8.39
C ARG A 76 -3.76 7.64 7.61
N ASN A 77 -2.71 7.06 8.19
CA ASN A 77 -1.98 5.96 7.57
C ASN A 77 -2.92 4.77 7.29
N ALA A 78 -3.78 4.39 8.24
CA ALA A 78 -4.74 3.30 8.05
C ALA A 78 -5.70 3.57 6.89
N VAL A 79 -6.23 4.80 6.74
CA VAL A 79 -7.11 5.18 5.63
C VAL A 79 -6.39 5.10 4.29
N LEU A 80 -5.17 5.64 4.19
CA LEU A 80 -4.40 5.66 2.95
C LEU A 80 -3.98 4.24 2.53
N SER A 81 -3.52 3.44 3.50
CA SER A 81 -3.17 2.04 3.28
C SER A 81 -4.37 1.21 2.84
N LEU A 82 -5.52 1.36 3.53
CA LEU A 82 -6.76 0.67 3.15
C LEU A 82 -7.18 1.01 1.72
N ALA A 83 -7.22 2.29 1.37
CA ALA A 83 -7.60 2.74 0.03
C ALA A 83 -6.65 2.19 -1.05
N ARG A 84 -5.33 2.24 -0.79
CA ARG A 84 -4.32 1.68 -1.67
C ARG A 84 -4.47 0.18 -1.84
N ASN A 85 -4.60 -0.57 -0.76
CA ASN A 85 -4.65 -2.03 -0.82
C ASN A 85 -5.94 -2.55 -1.44
N LEU A 86 -7.07 -1.84 -1.29
CA LEU A 86 -8.29 -2.13 -2.05
C LEU A 86 -8.09 -1.93 -3.56
N ARG A 87 -7.41 -0.86 -3.96
CA ARG A 87 -7.05 -0.61 -5.37
C ARG A 87 -6.14 -1.73 -5.91
N ILE A 88 -5.10 -2.09 -5.16
CA ILE A 88 -4.12 -3.13 -5.55
C ILE A 88 -4.78 -4.50 -5.64
N LEU A 89 -5.68 -4.83 -4.73
CA LEU A 89 -6.43 -6.09 -4.77
C LEU A 89 -7.14 -6.25 -6.14
N GLY A 90 -7.81 -5.20 -6.60
CA GLY A 90 -8.45 -5.20 -7.92
C GLY A 90 -7.46 -5.29 -9.09
N ILE A 91 -6.31 -4.59 -8.99
CA ILE A 91 -5.25 -4.65 -10.01
C ILE A 91 -4.66 -6.06 -10.09
N PHE A 92 -4.31 -6.68 -8.96
CA PHE A 92 -3.73 -8.03 -8.93
C PHE A 92 -4.68 -9.07 -9.49
N HIS A 93 -5.97 -9.00 -9.15
CA HIS A 93 -6.98 -9.86 -9.77
C HIS A 93 -7.02 -9.69 -11.28
N ARG A 94 -7.04 -8.46 -11.78
CA ARG A 94 -7.05 -8.19 -13.22
C ARG A 94 -5.79 -8.69 -13.91
N LEU A 95 -4.61 -8.46 -13.33
CA LEU A 95 -3.34 -8.91 -13.89
C LEU A 95 -3.26 -10.44 -13.94
N ALA A 96 -3.72 -11.13 -12.89
CA ALA A 96 -3.71 -12.58 -12.81
C ALA A 96 -4.72 -13.22 -13.77
N ALA A 97 -5.95 -12.67 -13.85
CA ALA A 97 -7.05 -13.27 -14.61
C ALA A 97 -7.05 -12.89 -16.10
N ILE A 98 -6.76 -11.61 -16.41
CA ILE A 98 -6.93 -11.06 -17.78
C ILE A 98 -5.58 -11.00 -18.52
N HIS A 99 -4.51 -10.61 -17.82
CA HIS A 99 -3.21 -10.36 -18.42
C HIS A 99 -2.24 -11.55 -18.34
N SER A 100 -2.74 -12.73 -17.94
CA SER A 100 -1.95 -13.98 -17.87
C SER A 100 -0.65 -13.85 -17.04
N LYS A 101 -0.70 -13.07 -15.95
CA LYS A 101 0.40 -12.88 -15.02
C LYS A 101 0.12 -13.60 -13.68
N PRO A 102 0.23 -14.93 -13.61
CA PRO A 102 -0.24 -15.73 -12.46
C PRO A 102 0.47 -15.39 -11.15
N VAL A 103 1.69 -14.88 -11.19
CA VAL A 103 2.46 -14.46 -10.00
C VAL A 103 1.69 -13.47 -9.10
N TYR A 104 0.80 -12.68 -9.67
CA TYR A 104 -0.01 -11.74 -8.88
C TYR A 104 -1.06 -12.42 -8.00
N ARG A 105 -1.38 -13.71 -8.23
CA ARG A 105 -2.24 -14.50 -7.33
C ARG A 105 -1.60 -14.70 -5.97
N ASP A 106 -0.29 -14.84 -5.92
CA ASP A 106 0.46 -15.11 -4.69
C ASP A 106 0.41 -13.93 -3.71
N PHE A 107 0.16 -12.72 -4.21
CA PHE A 107 0.03 -11.52 -3.39
C PHE A 107 -1.39 -11.27 -2.87
N LEU A 108 -2.42 -11.92 -3.40
CA LEU A 108 -3.81 -11.68 -3.02
C LEU A 108 -4.09 -11.99 -1.55
N PRO A 109 -3.64 -13.13 -0.98
CA PRO A 109 -3.86 -13.42 0.44
C PRO A 109 -3.29 -12.33 1.34
N ARG A 110 -2.02 -11.94 1.12
CA ARG A 110 -1.38 -10.92 1.94
C ARG A 110 -2.04 -9.55 1.77
N THR A 111 -2.49 -9.19 0.56
CA THR A 111 -3.23 -7.94 0.32
C THR A 111 -4.52 -7.90 1.14
N ARG A 112 -5.25 -9.03 1.22
CA ARG A 112 -6.46 -9.15 2.04
C ARG A 112 -6.17 -9.03 3.53
N GLU A 113 -5.12 -9.68 4.02
CA GLU A 113 -4.68 -9.57 5.41
C GLU A 113 -4.39 -8.11 5.79
N LEU A 114 -3.62 -7.38 4.97
CA LEU A 114 -3.31 -5.97 5.19
C LEU A 114 -4.58 -5.10 5.24
N ILE A 115 -5.56 -5.37 4.38
CA ILE A 115 -6.87 -4.69 4.42
C ILE A 115 -7.56 -4.95 5.76
N VAL A 116 -7.63 -6.21 6.20
CA VAL A 116 -8.30 -6.60 7.46
C VAL A 116 -7.57 -6.00 8.67
N GLU A 117 -6.23 -6.00 8.67
CA GLU A 117 -5.42 -5.39 9.72
C GLU A 117 -5.76 -3.89 9.87
N ARG A 118 -5.88 -3.14 8.78
CA ARG A 118 -6.20 -1.70 8.83
C ARG A 118 -7.65 -1.41 9.23
N LEU A 119 -8.56 -2.35 9.07
CA LEU A 119 -9.93 -2.22 9.55
C LEU A 119 -10.04 -2.23 11.09
N ALA A 120 -9.02 -2.70 11.81
CA ALA A 120 -8.96 -2.57 13.27
C ALA A 120 -8.94 -1.09 13.70
N ASP A 121 -8.23 -0.24 12.96
CA ASP A 121 -8.12 1.20 13.21
C ASP A 121 -9.32 2.00 12.64
N LEU A 122 -10.19 1.35 11.86
CA LEU A 122 -11.27 1.97 11.08
C LEU A 122 -12.60 1.24 11.28
N PRO A 123 -13.14 1.16 12.50
CA PRO A 123 -14.32 0.33 12.81
C PRO A 123 -15.56 0.67 11.97
N GLY A 124 -15.75 1.95 11.60
CA GLY A 124 -16.86 2.38 10.75
C GLY A 124 -16.81 1.89 9.30
N LEU A 125 -15.64 1.43 8.83
CA LEU A 125 -15.45 0.87 7.49
C LEU A 125 -15.45 -0.66 7.47
N ARG A 126 -15.48 -1.31 8.63
CA ARG A 126 -15.38 -2.78 8.73
C ARG A 126 -16.49 -3.47 7.93
N ALA A 127 -17.75 -3.17 8.23
CA ALA A 127 -18.87 -3.86 7.60
C ALA A 127 -18.93 -3.71 6.07
N PRO A 128 -18.84 -2.50 5.48
CA PRO A 128 -18.87 -2.34 4.04
C PRO A 128 -17.67 -2.98 3.34
N VAL A 129 -16.47 -2.90 3.92
CA VAL A 129 -15.27 -3.49 3.32
C VAL A 129 -15.29 -5.02 3.42
N THR A 130 -15.72 -5.60 4.54
CA THR A 130 -15.87 -7.07 4.66
C THR A 130 -16.84 -7.58 3.60
N LYS A 131 -18.01 -6.94 3.45
CA LYS A 131 -18.98 -7.30 2.40
C LYS A 131 -18.37 -7.23 0.98
N LEU A 132 -17.49 -6.27 0.72
CA LEU A 132 -16.77 -6.18 -0.56
C LEU A 132 -15.80 -7.36 -0.72
N LEU A 133 -15.01 -7.68 0.32
CA LEU A 133 -14.05 -8.78 0.29
C LEU A 133 -14.75 -10.14 0.07
N ASP A 134 -15.89 -10.37 0.72
CA ASP A 134 -16.68 -11.60 0.55
C ASP A 134 -17.17 -11.78 -0.91
N ARG A 135 -17.60 -10.69 -1.54
CA ARG A 135 -18.01 -10.71 -2.95
C ARG A 135 -16.85 -11.00 -3.91
N THR A 136 -15.62 -10.69 -3.51
CA THR A 136 -14.42 -10.95 -4.31
C THR A 136 -13.72 -12.26 -3.91
N ALA A 137 -14.21 -12.99 -2.91
CA ALA A 137 -13.62 -14.26 -2.49
C ALA A 137 -13.68 -15.34 -3.58
N GLY A 138 -14.70 -15.32 -4.42
CA GLY A 138 -14.87 -16.24 -5.56
C GLY A 138 -14.01 -15.91 -6.79
N TRP A 139 -13.23 -14.83 -6.78
CA TRP A 139 -12.35 -14.44 -7.90
C TRP A 139 -11.01 -15.20 -7.90
N GLN A 140 -10.93 -16.31 -7.20
CA GLN A 140 -9.73 -17.16 -7.11
C GLN A 140 -9.59 -18.14 -8.30
N MET A 141 -10.30 -17.91 -9.39
CA MET A 141 -10.15 -18.75 -10.61
C MET A 141 -8.96 -18.34 -11.45
#